data_f9ae2c7c22af15962a87093714204151
#
_entry.id   f9ae2c7c22af15962a87093714204151
#
_cell.length_a   1.000
_cell.length_b   1.000
_cell.length_c   1.000
_cell.angle_alpha   90.00
_cell.angle_beta   90.00
_cell.angle_gamma   90.00
#
_symmetry.space_group_name_H-M   'P 1'
#
loop_
_entity.id
_entity.type
_entity.pdbx_description
1 polymer ?
#
loop_
_entity_poly.entity_id
_entity_poly.type
_entity_poly.pdbx_seq_one_letter_code
_entity_poly.pdbx_strand_id
1 'polypeptide(L)'
;LTHTQTRTSMFAAQRNDCDVAHTPSDPLHINHVDDAKWADMLVIAPASADIIAKIACGIADDQLTSTVLAYSEGPKILCPAMNVRMYENAVTQRNLNICRELGWTIVEPGSGMLACQDVGKGRMEEPAAIEAAVADLLRATQPAETLPLRGLRVLITAGPTQEPLDPVRYLTNHSTGKMGYAIAEQARDMGADVTLVSGPVSLNAPHGVDVIHVTTARNMFDAVQELSLIHI
;
A
#
# COMPACT_ATOMS: atom_id res chain seq x y z
N LEU A 1 -16.58 5.91 1.05
CA LEU A 1 -16.69 7.08 0.16
C LEU A 1 -15.54 8.02 0.48
N THR A 2 -14.46 7.91 -0.30
CA THR A 2 -13.31 8.83 -0.19
C THR A 2 -13.72 10.18 -0.78
N HIS A 3 -13.78 11.21 0.05
CA HIS A 3 -13.91 12.58 -0.42
C HIS A 3 -12.57 13.04 -0.98
N THR A 4 -12.41 12.98 -2.29
CA THR A 4 -11.24 13.51 -2.97
C THR A 4 -11.51 14.97 -3.36
N GLN A 5 -10.75 15.90 -2.81
CA GLN A 5 -10.76 17.30 -3.27
C GLN A 5 -9.63 17.51 -4.27
N THR A 6 -9.94 18.04 -5.45
CA THR A 6 -8.95 18.41 -6.46
C THR A 6 -8.70 19.91 -6.40
N ARG A 7 -7.46 20.31 -6.10
CA ARG A 7 -7.02 21.72 -6.08
C ARG A 7 -5.83 21.90 -7.00
N THR A 8 -5.87 22.91 -7.83
CA THR A 8 -4.86 23.17 -8.87
C THR A 8 -3.96 24.35 -8.60
N SER A 9 -4.27 25.17 -7.58
CA SER A 9 -3.51 26.39 -7.27
C SER A 9 -3.56 26.69 -5.78
N MET A 10 -2.45 27.16 -5.23
CA MET A 10 -2.30 27.60 -3.84
C MET A 10 -3.30 28.70 -3.45
N PHE A 11 -3.75 29.52 -4.40
CA PHE A 11 -4.66 30.64 -4.21
C PHE A 11 -6.00 30.44 -4.95
N ALA A 12 -6.32 29.24 -5.43
CA ALA A 12 -7.54 29.00 -6.22
C ALA A 12 -8.82 29.30 -5.44
N ALA A 13 -8.86 29.03 -4.16
CA ALA A 13 -10.01 29.33 -3.31
C ALA A 13 -10.23 30.84 -3.12
N GLN A 14 -9.19 31.65 -3.13
CA GLN A 14 -9.31 33.11 -2.98
C GLN A 14 -9.98 33.79 -4.18
N ARG A 15 -10.00 33.19 -5.37
CA ARG A 15 -10.65 33.79 -6.56
C ARG A 15 -12.10 33.41 -6.73
N ASN A 16 -12.53 32.27 -6.19
CA ASN A 16 -13.92 31.83 -6.30
C ASN A 16 -14.78 32.34 -5.13
N ASP A 17 -14.17 32.84 -4.06
CA ASP A 17 -14.86 33.40 -2.89
C ASP A 17 -15.17 34.92 -3.02
N CYS A 18 -15.00 35.50 -4.21
CA CYS A 18 -15.33 36.93 -4.43
C CYS A 18 -16.81 37.27 -4.22
N ASP A 19 -17.69 36.26 -4.14
CA ASP A 19 -19.13 36.45 -3.94
C ASP A 19 -19.62 36.06 -2.53
N VAL A 20 -18.76 35.57 -1.64
CA VAL A 20 -19.12 35.35 -0.24
C VAL A 20 -18.50 36.46 0.58
N ALA A 21 -19.35 37.35 1.08
CA ALA A 21 -18.95 38.41 1.99
C ALA A 21 -18.19 37.81 3.20
N HIS A 22 -16.87 37.97 3.23
CA HIS A 22 -16.05 37.61 4.39
C HIS A 22 -16.55 38.42 5.59
N THR A 23 -17.16 37.75 6.55
CA THR A 23 -17.36 38.35 7.87
C THR A 23 -16.01 38.38 8.59
N PRO A 24 -15.69 39.45 9.35
CA PRO A 24 -14.39 39.60 10.06
C PRO A 24 -14.10 38.52 11.11
N SER A 25 -14.97 37.53 11.26
CA SER A 25 -14.87 36.43 12.23
C SER A 25 -14.44 35.09 11.61
N ASP A 26 -14.28 34.99 10.28
CA ASP A 26 -13.80 33.75 9.67
C ASP A 26 -12.28 33.62 9.81
N PRO A 27 -11.78 32.49 10.36
CA PRO A 27 -10.34 32.27 10.43
C PRO A 27 -9.75 32.22 9.02
N LEU A 28 -8.58 32.83 8.85
CA LEU A 28 -7.85 32.86 7.57
C LEU A 28 -7.60 31.44 7.12
N HIS A 29 -8.28 30.98 6.06
CA HIS A 29 -8.11 29.67 5.48
C HIS A 29 -6.83 29.64 4.63
N ILE A 30 -5.83 28.89 5.10
CA ILE A 30 -4.58 28.67 4.36
C ILE A 30 -4.60 27.25 3.82
N ASN A 31 -5.02 27.10 2.58
CA ASN A 31 -5.34 25.83 1.94
C ASN A 31 -4.30 24.72 2.13
N HIS A 32 -3.01 25.00 1.88
CA HIS A 32 -1.95 24.00 2.00
C HIS A 32 -1.71 23.53 3.44
N VAL A 33 -1.96 24.39 4.43
CA VAL A 33 -1.84 24.03 5.86
C VAL A 33 -3.05 23.21 6.30
N ASP A 34 -4.23 23.59 5.83
CA ASP A 34 -5.46 22.87 6.14
C ASP A 34 -5.49 21.49 5.49
N ASP A 35 -5.04 21.40 4.22
CA ASP A 35 -4.87 20.13 3.52
C ASP A 35 -3.86 19.22 4.25
N ALA A 36 -2.75 19.77 4.71
CA ALA A 36 -1.73 19.04 5.46
C ALA A 36 -2.24 18.51 6.82
N LYS A 37 -3.07 19.29 7.51
CA LYS A 37 -3.68 18.89 8.79
C LYS A 37 -4.81 17.87 8.61
N TRP A 38 -5.53 17.95 7.49
CA TRP A 38 -6.64 17.06 7.20
C TRP A 38 -6.18 15.68 6.75
N ALA A 39 -5.02 15.58 6.11
CA ALA A 39 -4.55 14.35 5.50
C ALA A 39 -3.98 13.40 6.55
N ASP A 40 -4.49 12.17 6.59
CA ASP A 40 -3.91 11.06 7.36
C ASP A 40 -2.68 10.45 6.68
N MET A 41 -2.56 10.62 5.35
CA MET A 41 -1.45 10.14 4.52
C MET A 41 -1.27 11.02 3.30
N LEU A 42 -0.02 11.18 2.84
CA LEU A 42 0.28 11.79 1.55
C LEU A 42 0.69 10.74 0.52
N VAL A 43 0.00 10.72 -0.63
CA VAL A 43 0.35 9.89 -1.77
C VAL A 43 0.52 10.76 -3.01
N ILE A 44 1.71 10.73 -3.62
CA ILE A 44 1.99 11.45 -4.87
C ILE A 44 2.15 10.42 -5.99
N ALA A 45 1.11 10.27 -6.79
CA ALA A 45 1.02 9.31 -7.89
C ALA A 45 0.32 9.96 -9.11
N PRO A 46 1.03 10.24 -10.20
CA PRO A 46 2.47 10.03 -10.41
C PRO A 46 3.37 11.10 -9.77
N ALA A 47 4.62 10.72 -9.40
CA ALA A 47 5.66 11.64 -9.00
C ALA A 47 6.68 11.82 -10.13
N SER A 48 6.73 13.02 -10.72
CA SER A 48 7.71 13.37 -11.75
C SER A 48 9.11 13.64 -11.15
N ALA A 49 10.13 13.65 -12.00
CA ALA A 49 11.48 14.03 -11.55
C ALA A 49 11.53 15.45 -10.95
N ASP A 50 10.70 16.37 -11.46
CA ASP A 50 10.59 17.75 -10.93
C ASP A 50 10.05 17.74 -9.50
N ILE A 51 8.91 17.09 -9.26
CA ILE A 51 8.31 17.03 -7.92
C ILE A 51 9.22 16.35 -6.91
N ILE A 52 9.90 15.26 -7.31
CA ILE A 52 10.87 14.55 -6.46
C ILE A 52 12.05 15.47 -6.11
N ALA A 53 12.55 16.25 -7.06
CA ALA A 53 13.63 17.21 -6.82
C ALA A 53 13.19 18.33 -5.89
N LYS A 54 11.99 18.88 -6.07
CA LYS A 54 11.42 19.92 -5.20
C LYS A 54 11.27 19.42 -3.77
N ILE A 55 10.71 18.24 -3.57
CA ILE A 55 10.56 17.62 -2.25
C ILE A 55 11.93 17.41 -1.59
N ALA A 56 12.89 16.84 -2.33
CA ALA A 56 14.23 16.59 -1.82
C ALA A 56 14.99 17.86 -1.41
N CYS A 57 14.67 19.00 -2.05
CA CYS A 57 15.28 20.30 -1.77
C CYS A 57 14.44 21.22 -0.87
N GLY A 58 13.22 20.83 -0.49
CA GLY A 58 12.32 21.65 0.32
C GLY A 58 11.76 22.86 -0.43
N ILE A 59 11.59 22.78 -1.76
CA ILE A 59 11.02 23.87 -2.56
C ILE A 59 9.50 23.80 -2.46
N ALA A 60 8.86 24.91 -2.13
CA ALA A 60 7.42 25.05 -1.95
C ALA A 60 6.89 26.21 -2.80
N ASP A 61 6.81 26.03 -4.12
CA ASP A 61 6.44 27.05 -5.09
C ASP A 61 5.03 26.82 -5.69
N ASP A 62 4.35 25.73 -5.28
CA ASP A 62 2.99 25.42 -5.67
C ASP A 62 2.17 24.84 -4.50
N GLN A 63 0.86 24.59 -4.71
CA GLN A 63 -0.03 24.05 -3.69
C GLN A 63 0.45 22.69 -3.16
N LEU A 64 0.87 21.79 -4.05
CA LEU A 64 1.29 20.44 -3.67
C LEU A 64 2.56 20.48 -2.82
N THR A 65 3.59 21.18 -3.29
CA THR A 65 4.90 21.29 -2.60
C THR A 65 4.78 22.02 -1.28
N SER A 66 3.89 23.04 -1.20
CA SER A 66 3.58 23.73 0.05
C SER A 66 2.85 22.82 1.04
N THR A 67 1.90 22.00 0.58
CA THR A 67 1.22 21.01 1.41
C THR A 67 2.20 19.94 1.92
N VAL A 68 3.10 19.45 1.05
CA VAL A 68 4.14 18.50 1.43
C VAL A 68 5.05 19.06 2.53
N LEU A 69 5.46 20.31 2.40
CA LEU A 69 6.33 20.95 3.39
C LEU A 69 5.61 21.20 4.72
N ALA A 70 4.29 21.48 4.68
CA ALA A 70 3.46 21.68 5.86
C ALA A 70 3.07 20.35 6.54
N TYR A 71 3.16 19.22 5.83
CA TYR A 71 2.80 17.89 6.35
C TYR A 71 3.96 17.30 7.14
N SER A 72 3.88 17.36 8.45
CA SER A 72 4.95 16.93 9.37
C SER A 72 4.76 15.53 9.93
N GLU A 73 3.51 15.09 10.06
CA GLU A 73 3.16 13.84 10.77
C GLU A 73 2.36 12.91 9.85
N GLY A 74 2.74 11.64 9.86
CA GLY A 74 2.04 10.60 9.12
C GLY A 74 2.82 10.03 7.92
N PRO A 75 2.28 8.97 7.34
CA PRO A 75 2.92 8.21 6.26
C PRO A 75 2.91 8.98 4.94
N LYS A 76 3.97 8.79 4.14
CA LYS A 76 4.18 9.47 2.85
C LYS A 76 4.61 8.47 1.79
N ILE A 77 3.97 8.51 0.62
CA ILE A 77 4.27 7.63 -0.53
C ILE A 77 4.57 8.46 -1.76
N LEU A 78 5.65 8.09 -2.46
CA LEU A 78 5.98 8.57 -3.80
C LEU A 78 5.91 7.41 -4.80
N CYS A 79 5.19 7.63 -5.90
CA CYS A 79 5.10 6.68 -7.02
C CYS A 79 5.76 7.31 -8.26
N PRO A 80 7.08 7.13 -8.47
CA PRO A 80 7.79 7.74 -9.57
C PRO A 80 7.24 7.34 -10.93
N ALA A 81 7.13 8.32 -11.84
CA ALA A 81 6.76 8.10 -13.24
C ALA A 81 7.48 9.09 -14.14
N MET A 82 8.37 8.59 -14.99
CA MET A 82 9.17 9.40 -15.90
C MET A 82 9.85 8.54 -16.97
N ASN A 83 10.51 9.17 -17.94
CA ASN A 83 11.34 8.46 -18.90
C ASN A 83 12.46 7.67 -18.19
N VAL A 84 12.84 6.51 -18.74
CA VAL A 84 13.90 5.61 -18.18
C VAL A 84 15.18 6.36 -17.88
N ARG A 85 15.66 7.17 -18.84
CA ARG A 85 16.91 7.93 -18.69
C ARG A 85 16.82 8.97 -17.58
N MET A 86 15.64 9.55 -17.38
CA MET A 86 15.40 10.48 -16.26
C MET A 86 15.39 9.72 -14.93
N TYR A 87 14.76 8.54 -14.89
CA TYR A 87 14.74 7.71 -13.68
C TYR A 87 16.13 7.22 -13.28
N GLU A 88 16.90 6.72 -14.25
CA GLU A 88 18.27 6.21 -14.03
C GLU A 88 19.31 7.32 -13.82
N ASN A 89 18.95 8.58 -14.05
CA ASN A 89 19.88 9.69 -13.86
C ASN A 89 20.33 9.78 -12.41
N ALA A 90 21.64 9.92 -12.19
CA ALA A 90 22.25 9.98 -10.88
C ALA A 90 21.66 11.07 -9.98
N VAL A 91 21.22 12.20 -10.55
CA VAL A 91 20.56 13.28 -9.79
C VAL A 91 19.20 12.83 -9.30
N THR A 92 18.41 12.16 -10.12
CA THR A 92 17.10 11.63 -9.74
C THR A 92 17.24 10.57 -8.65
N GLN A 93 18.19 9.64 -8.80
CA GLN A 93 18.44 8.59 -7.81
C GLN A 93 18.91 9.18 -6.46
N ARG A 94 19.78 10.20 -6.50
CA ARG A 94 20.15 10.95 -5.29
C ARG A 94 18.93 11.58 -4.61
N ASN A 95 18.07 12.24 -5.37
CA ASN A 95 16.88 12.89 -4.83
C ASN A 95 15.89 11.88 -4.24
N LEU A 96 15.72 10.71 -4.87
CA LEU A 96 14.92 9.60 -4.33
C LEU A 96 15.50 9.09 -3.00
N ASN A 97 16.84 9.00 -2.88
CA ASN A 97 17.47 8.60 -1.63
C ASN A 97 17.26 9.63 -0.52
N ILE A 98 17.35 10.92 -0.84
CA ILE A 98 17.01 11.99 0.10
C ILE A 98 15.53 11.87 0.53
N CYS A 99 14.61 11.63 -0.39
CA CYS A 99 13.21 11.41 -0.03
C CYS A 99 13.05 10.22 0.93
N ARG A 100 13.76 9.09 0.71
CA ARG A 100 13.76 7.95 1.65
C ARG A 100 14.26 8.34 3.04
N GLU A 101 15.35 9.10 3.11
CA GLU A 101 15.89 9.63 4.38
C GLU A 101 14.91 10.56 5.09
N LEU A 102 14.08 11.30 4.33
CA LEU A 102 12.99 12.16 4.84
C LEU A 102 11.71 11.37 5.19
N GLY A 103 11.75 10.04 5.15
CA GLY A 103 10.64 9.18 5.58
C GLY A 103 9.60 8.90 4.49
N TRP A 104 9.91 9.13 3.21
CA TRP A 104 9.03 8.73 2.11
C TRP A 104 9.21 7.26 1.75
N THR A 105 8.10 6.55 1.65
CA THR A 105 8.05 5.22 1.03
C THR A 105 8.01 5.38 -0.49
N ILE A 106 8.94 4.76 -1.20
CA ILE A 106 8.99 4.81 -2.66
C ILE A 106 8.38 3.53 -3.21
N VAL A 107 7.27 3.65 -3.94
CA VAL A 107 6.75 2.55 -4.76
C VAL A 107 7.51 2.58 -6.08
N GLU A 108 8.41 1.61 -6.25
CA GLU A 108 9.31 1.55 -7.42
C GLU A 108 8.50 1.50 -8.72
N PRO A 109 8.93 2.23 -9.77
CA PRO A 109 8.22 2.21 -11.03
C PRO A 109 8.31 0.83 -11.70
N GLY A 110 7.22 0.42 -12.32
CA GLY A 110 7.14 -0.79 -13.12
C GLY A 110 8.03 -0.75 -14.37
N SER A 111 8.36 -1.91 -14.89
CA SER A 111 9.08 -2.07 -16.15
C SER A 111 8.09 -2.29 -17.29
N GLY A 112 8.27 -1.59 -18.41
CA GLY A 112 7.40 -1.76 -19.57
C GLY A 112 7.70 -0.76 -20.69
N MET A 113 6.83 -0.78 -21.71
CA MET A 113 6.88 0.19 -22.79
C MET A 113 6.33 1.53 -22.27
N LEU A 114 7.13 2.58 -22.39
CA LEU A 114 6.77 3.95 -22.02
C LEU A 114 6.11 4.67 -23.20
N ALA A 115 5.45 5.80 -22.93
CA ALA A 115 4.82 6.64 -23.95
C ALA A 115 5.80 7.12 -25.04
N CYS A 116 7.10 7.18 -24.73
CA CYS A 116 8.19 7.50 -25.67
C CYS A 116 8.74 6.29 -26.43
N GLN A 117 8.09 5.12 -26.37
CA GLN A 117 8.50 3.83 -26.96
C GLN A 117 9.81 3.23 -26.40
N ASP A 118 10.40 3.82 -25.37
CA ASP A 118 11.49 3.21 -24.64
C ASP A 118 10.96 2.07 -23.75
N VAL A 119 11.75 0.99 -23.60
CA VAL A 119 11.42 -0.13 -22.72
C VAL A 119 12.36 -0.09 -21.51
N GLY A 120 11.79 -0.05 -20.31
CA GLY A 120 12.57 -0.05 -19.08
C GLY A 120 11.78 0.40 -17.85
N LYS A 121 12.47 0.67 -16.74
CA LYS A 121 11.89 1.19 -15.51
C LYS A 121 11.53 2.67 -15.68
N GLY A 122 10.30 3.06 -15.37
CA GLY A 122 9.89 4.46 -15.44
C GLY A 122 8.38 4.66 -15.57
N ARG A 123 7.62 3.62 -15.87
CA ARG A 123 6.17 3.63 -15.85
C ARG A 123 5.70 3.62 -14.39
N MET A 124 4.73 4.48 -14.05
CA MET A 124 4.06 4.39 -12.75
C MET A 124 3.58 2.96 -12.51
N GLU A 125 3.78 2.46 -11.30
CA GLU A 125 3.30 1.12 -10.92
C GLU A 125 1.77 1.02 -11.05
N GLU A 126 1.26 -0.19 -11.19
CA GLU A 126 -0.17 -0.42 -11.38
C GLU A 126 -0.96 0.05 -10.15
N PRO A 127 -2.17 0.63 -10.33
CA PRO A 127 -2.98 1.15 -9.23
C PRO A 127 -3.21 0.16 -8.08
N ALA A 128 -3.38 -1.12 -8.41
CA ALA A 128 -3.58 -2.17 -7.40
C ALA A 128 -2.35 -2.36 -6.48
N ALA A 129 -1.13 -2.23 -7.02
CA ALA A 129 0.09 -2.31 -6.22
C ALA A 129 0.29 -1.05 -5.35
N ILE A 130 -0.10 0.12 -5.87
CA ILE A 130 -0.09 1.37 -5.08
C ILE A 130 -1.11 1.29 -3.94
N GLU A 131 -2.32 0.79 -4.21
CA GLU A 131 -3.36 0.57 -3.20
C GLU A 131 -2.88 -0.39 -2.09
N ALA A 132 -2.23 -1.50 -2.47
CA ALA A 132 -1.64 -2.43 -1.50
C ALA A 132 -0.58 -1.74 -0.62
N ALA A 133 0.33 -0.96 -1.21
CA ALA A 133 1.36 -0.22 -0.47
C ALA A 133 0.75 0.81 0.49
N VAL A 134 -0.32 1.51 0.08
CA VAL A 134 -1.08 2.44 0.93
C VAL A 134 -1.69 1.68 2.11
N ALA A 135 -2.37 0.57 1.85
CA ALA A 135 -3.02 -0.23 2.88
C ALA A 135 -2.01 -0.78 3.90
N ASP A 136 -0.85 -1.26 3.42
CA ASP A 136 0.20 -1.79 4.29
C ASP A 136 0.80 -0.70 5.19
N LEU A 137 1.05 0.48 4.63
CA LEU A 137 1.62 1.59 5.39
C LEU A 137 0.61 2.15 6.41
N LEU A 138 -0.68 2.23 6.07
CA LEU A 138 -1.73 2.63 7.01
C LEU A 138 -1.87 1.63 8.16
N ARG A 139 -1.78 0.32 7.90
CA ARG A 139 -1.78 -0.69 8.96
C ARG A 139 -0.58 -0.53 9.90
N ALA A 140 0.60 -0.27 9.33
CA ALA A 140 1.81 -0.09 10.11
C ALA A 140 1.78 1.16 11.02
N THR A 141 1.01 2.18 10.64
CA THR A 141 0.88 3.45 11.40
C THR A 141 -0.27 3.46 12.40
N GLN A 142 -1.19 2.47 12.34
CA GLN A 142 -2.24 2.38 13.36
C GLN A 142 -1.63 2.13 14.74
N PRO A 143 -2.15 2.83 15.78
CA PRO A 143 -1.68 2.57 17.14
C PRO A 143 -1.88 1.11 17.50
N ALA A 144 -0.83 0.54 18.02
CA ALA A 144 -0.77 -0.87 18.39
C ALA A 144 -1.90 -1.36 19.31
N GLU A 145 -2.50 -0.45 20.04
CA GLU A 145 -3.56 -0.73 21.02
C GLU A 145 -4.96 -0.90 20.39
N THR A 146 -5.12 -0.54 19.10
CA THR A 146 -6.43 -0.57 18.43
C THR A 146 -6.71 -1.85 17.64
N LEU A 147 -5.72 -2.72 17.46
CA LEU A 147 -5.90 -3.96 16.71
C LEU A 147 -6.39 -5.09 17.62
N PRO A 148 -7.62 -5.58 17.46
CA PRO A 148 -8.28 -6.49 18.42
C PRO A 148 -7.61 -7.88 18.52
N LEU A 149 -6.84 -8.31 17.51
CA LEU A 149 -6.16 -9.60 17.50
C LEU A 149 -4.63 -9.47 17.65
N ARG A 150 -4.12 -8.30 18.02
CA ARG A 150 -2.69 -8.10 18.18
C ARG A 150 -2.08 -9.04 19.21
N GLY A 151 -0.94 -9.65 18.84
CA GLY A 151 -0.23 -10.61 19.69
C GLY A 151 -0.86 -12.00 19.73
N LEU A 152 -1.98 -12.20 19.03
CA LEU A 152 -2.55 -13.52 18.85
C LEU A 152 -1.95 -14.18 17.60
N ARG A 153 -1.63 -15.46 17.73
CA ARG A 153 -1.28 -16.32 16.60
C ARG A 153 -2.51 -17.08 16.15
N VAL A 154 -2.82 -16.98 14.87
CA VAL A 154 -4.02 -17.56 14.27
C VAL A 154 -3.61 -18.57 13.20
N LEU A 155 -3.96 -19.84 13.41
CA LEU A 155 -3.77 -20.90 12.43
C LEU A 155 -5.06 -21.14 11.69
N ILE A 156 -5.01 -21.09 10.35
CA ILE A 156 -6.17 -21.27 9.49
C ILE A 156 -5.88 -22.36 8.48
N THR A 157 -6.88 -23.21 8.20
CA THR A 157 -6.80 -24.18 7.09
C THR A 157 -7.73 -23.73 5.96
N ALA A 158 -7.29 -23.88 4.71
CA ALA A 158 -8.06 -23.47 3.54
C ALA A 158 -7.84 -24.40 2.34
N GLY A 159 -8.79 -24.35 1.43
CA GLY A 159 -8.72 -25.12 0.18
C GLY A 159 -9.12 -26.59 0.32
N PRO A 160 -9.14 -27.31 -0.80
CA PRO A 160 -9.37 -28.74 -0.82
C PRO A 160 -8.09 -29.50 -0.52
N THR A 161 -8.22 -30.79 -0.20
CA THR A 161 -7.12 -31.74 -0.32
C THR A 161 -7.30 -32.60 -1.55
N GLN A 162 -6.21 -33.19 -2.04
CA GLN A 162 -6.19 -34.11 -3.16
C GLN A 162 -5.60 -35.43 -2.71
N GLU A 163 -6.45 -36.47 -2.72
CA GLU A 163 -6.06 -37.83 -2.31
C GLU A 163 -5.75 -38.66 -3.56
N PRO A 164 -4.49 -39.02 -3.80
CA PRO A 164 -4.12 -39.76 -5.00
C PRO A 164 -4.73 -41.15 -5.02
N LEU A 165 -5.38 -41.52 -6.13
CA LEU A 165 -5.83 -42.86 -6.42
C LEU A 165 -4.78 -43.64 -7.23
N ASP A 166 -4.14 -42.96 -8.16
CA ASP A 166 -3.06 -43.44 -8.99
C ASP A 166 -2.19 -42.25 -9.44
N PRO A 167 -1.10 -42.43 -10.22
CA PRO A 167 -0.25 -41.32 -10.64
C PRO A 167 -0.94 -40.19 -11.42
N VAL A 168 -2.17 -40.42 -11.91
CA VAL A 168 -2.90 -39.46 -12.77
C VAL A 168 -4.17 -38.94 -12.10
N ARG A 169 -4.86 -39.75 -11.29
CA ARG A 169 -6.19 -39.45 -10.74
C ARG A 169 -6.12 -39.24 -9.24
N TYR A 170 -6.93 -38.30 -8.75
CA TYR A 170 -7.10 -38.03 -7.32
C TYR A 170 -8.57 -37.73 -6.99
N LEU A 171 -8.93 -37.95 -5.74
CA LEU A 171 -10.19 -37.48 -5.16
C LEU A 171 -9.97 -36.12 -4.53
N THR A 172 -10.90 -35.19 -4.76
CA THR A 172 -10.91 -33.88 -4.16
C THR A 172 -12.34 -33.37 -3.97
N ASN A 173 -12.49 -32.23 -3.28
CA ASN A 173 -13.79 -31.56 -3.16
C ASN A 173 -13.79 -30.23 -3.94
N HIS A 174 -14.95 -29.58 -4.02
CA HIS A 174 -15.13 -28.35 -4.78
C HIS A 174 -14.73 -27.07 -4.00
N SER A 175 -14.01 -27.17 -2.89
CA SER A 175 -13.57 -26.02 -2.14
C SER A 175 -12.64 -25.13 -2.97
N THR A 176 -12.93 -23.84 -3.03
CA THR A 176 -12.09 -22.86 -3.72
C THR A 176 -11.07 -22.19 -2.78
N GLY A 177 -11.14 -22.43 -1.48
CA GLY A 177 -10.29 -21.79 -0.48
C GLY A 177 -10.66 -20.35 -0.13
N LYS A 178 -11.57 -19.71 -0.88
CA LYS A 178 -11.87 -18.26 -0.75
C LYS A 178 -12.22 -17.83 0.67
N MET A 179 -12.99 -18.62 1.40
CA MET A 179 -13.40 -18.27 2.77
C MET A 179 -12.19 -18.26 3.72
N GLY A 180 -11.36 -19.31 3.70
CA GLY A 180 -10.17 -19.38 4.55
C GLY A 180 -9.15 -18.28 4.24
N TYR A 181 -8.96 -17.96 2.97
CA TYR A 181 -8.12 -16.84 2.53
C TYR A 181 -8.65 -15.49 3.03
N ALA A 182 -9.96 -15.23 2.88
CA ALA A 182 -10.58 -13.99 3.38
C ALA A 182 -10.50 -13.88 4.91
N ILE A 183 -10.64 -15.00 5.64
CA ILE A 183 -10.46 -15.02 7.10
C ILE A 183 -9.00 -14.71 7.46
N ALA A 184 -8.03 -15.26 6.72
CA ALA A 184 -6.62 -15.01 6.95
C ALA A 184 -6.26 -13.53 6.73
N GLU A 185 -6.75 -12.92 5.66
CA GLU A 185 -6.60 -11.49 5.39
C GLU A 185 -7.20 -10.64 6.51
N GLN A 186 -8.43 -10.93 6.90
CA GLN A 186 -9.11 -10.18 7.94
C GLN A 186 -8.44 -10.34 9.31
N ALA A 187 -7.99 -11.54 9.68
CA ALA A 187 -7.28 -11.77 10.94
C ALA A 187 -5.95 -11.00 10.99
N ARG A 188 -5.19 -11.01 9.88
CA ARG A 188 -3.98 -10.20 9.72
C ARG A 188 -4.30 -8.70 9.86
N ASP A 189 -5.34 -8.21 9.20
CA ASP A 189 -5.75 -6.80 9.25
C ASP A 189 -6.17 -6.37 10.66
N MET A 190 -6.65 -7.31 11.46
CA MET A 190 -6.93 -7.14 12.89
C MET A 190 -5.69 -7.30 13.79
N GLY A 191 -4.51 -7.51 13.21
CA GLY A 191 -3.22 -7.51 13.92
C GLY A 191 -2.73 -8.88 14.37
N ALA A 192 -3.36 -9.96 13.95
CA ALA A 192 -2.90 -11.32 14.27
C ALA A 192 -1.65 -11.69 13.46
N ASP A 193 -0.83 -12.54 14.05
CA ASP A 193 0.21 -13.31 13.36
C ASP A 193 -0.46 -14.57 12.77
N VAL A 194 -0.58 -14.61 11.42
CA VAL A 194 -1.42 -15.58 10.74
C VAL A 194 -0.60 -16.59 9.97
N THR A 195 -0.83 -17.87 10.25
CA THR A 195 -0.33 -18.99 9.44
C THR A 195 -1.50 -19.67 8.74
N LEU A 196 -1.44 -19.77 7.41
CA LEU A 196 -2.44 -20.37 6.55
C LEU A 196 -1.92 -21.69 5.98
N VAL A 197 -2.51 -22.82 6.38
CA VAL A 197 -2.22 -24.12 5.77
C VAL A 197 -3.21 -24.34 4.61
N SER A 198 -2.72 -24.27 3.38
CA SER A 198 -3.55 -24.26 2.18
C SER A 198 -3.36 -25.53 1.35
N GLY A 199 -4.46 -26.20 1.05
CA GLY A 199 -4.53 -27.14 -0.05
C GLY A 199 -4.42 -26.47 -1.42
N PRO A 200 -4.43 -27.23 -2.52
CA PRO A 200 -4.27 -26.69 -3.87
C PRO A 200 -5.41 -25.75 -4.26
N VAL A 201 -5.12 -24.48 -4.47
CA VAL A 201 -6.06 -23.43 -4.91
C VAL A 201 -5.42 -22.53 -5.96
N SER A 202 -6.25 -21.80 -6.71
CA SER A 202 -5.78 -20.82 -7.71
C SER A 202 -5.67 -19.39 -7.13
N LEU A 203 -5.75 -19.23 -5.81
CA LEU A 203 -5.65 -17.94 -5.15
C LEU A 203 -4.20 -17.57 -4.91
N ASN A 204 -3.90 -16.29 -5.04
CA ASN A 204 -2.59 -15.75 -4.64
C ASN A 204 -2.45 -15.79 -3.12
N ALA A 205 -1.23 -16.02 -2.63
CA ALA A 205 -0.93 -15.93 -1.21
C ALA A 205 -1.25 -14.51 -0.70
N PRO A 206 -2.01 -14.38 0.40
CA PRO A 206 -2.29 -13.08 0.98
C PRO A 206 -1.01 -12.43 1.49
N HIS A 207 -0.84 -11.16 1.23
CA HIS A 207 0.32 -10.43 1.70
C HIS A 207 0.38 -10.41 3.25
N GLY A 208 1.56 -10.63 3.82
CA GLY A 208 1.74 -10.62 5.29
C GLY A 208 1.10 -11.79 6.02
N VAL A 209 0.85 -12.91 5.33
CA VAL A 209 0.38 -14.18 5.88
C VAL A 209 1.38 -15.27 5.53
N ASP A 210 1.82 -16.05 6.51
CA ASP A 210 2.67 -17.21 6.26
C ASP A 210 1.83 -18.35 5.68
N VAL A 211 2.15 -18.77 4.44
CA VAL A 211 1.37 -19.80 3.73
C VAL A 211 2.17 -21.10 3.63
N ILE A 212 1.61 -22.18 4.16
CA ILE A 212 2.14 -23.53 4.04
C ILE A 212 1.27 -24.30 3.05
N HIS A 213 1.85 -24.67 1.90
CA HIS A 213 1.15 -25.44 0.89
C HIS A 213 1.22 -26.95 1.18
N VAL A 214 0.04 -27.58 1.16
CA VAL A 214 -0.13 -29.02 1.37
C VAL A 214 -0.96 -29.61 0.24
N THR A 215 -0.90 -30.93 0.04
CA THR A 215 -1.65 -31.57 -1.03
C THR A 215 -2.71 -32.52 -0.46
N THR A 216 -2.35 -33.39 0.49
CA THR A 216 -3.24 -34.39 1.05
C THR A 216 -3.79 -33.99 2.41
N ALA A 217 -4.88 -34.59 2.84
CA ALA A 217 -5.43 -34.43 4.19
C ALA A 217 -4.40 -34.82 5.25
N ARG A 218 -3.57 -35.81 4.98
CA ARG A 218 -2.50 -36.22 5.89
C ARG A 218 -1.45 -35.12 6.04
N ASN A 219 -1.00 -34.53 4.91
CA ASN A 219 -0.06 -33.41 4.97
C ASN A 219 -0.64 -32.20 5.72
N MET A 220 -1.94 -31.91 5.51
CA MET A 220 -2.62 -30.83 6.23
C MET A 220 -2.69 -31.11 7.72
N PHE A 221 -3.03 -32.33 8.11
CA PHE A 221 -3.06 -32.76 9.51
C PHE A 221 -1.68 -32.64 10.17
N ASP A 222 -0.63 -33.15 9.50
CA ASP A 222 0.72 -33.16 10.03
C ASP A 222 1.24 -31.70 10.22
N ALA A 223 1.00 -30.82 9.24
CA ALA A 223 1.34 -29.40 9.32
C ALA A 223 0.61 -28.67 10.47
N VAL A 224 -0.70 -28.91 10.62
CA VAL A 224 -1.49 -28.32 11.70
C VAL A 224 -1.01 -28.85 13.05
N GLN A 225 -0.70 -30.12 13.16
CA GLN A 225 -0.23 -30.73 14.41
C GLN A 225 1.13 -30.19 14.82
N GLU A 226 2.07 -30.06 13.87
CA GLU A 226 3.38 -29.47 14.12
C GLU A 226 3.27 -28.03 14.65
N LEU A 227 2.42 -27.22 14.03
CA LEU A 227 2.20 -25.83 14.44
C LEU A 227 1.46 -25.69 15.78
N SER A 228 0.58 -26.65 16.13
CA SER A 228 -0.17 -26.62 17.39
C SER A 228 0.64 -27.12 18.57
N LEU A 229 1.59 -28.05 18.37
CA LEU A 229 2.43 -28.63 19.43
C LEU A 229 3.53 -27.71 19.94
N ILE A 230 3.81 -26.60 19.23
CA ILE A 230 4.80 -25.59 19.68
C ILE A 230 4.34 -24.87 20.96
N HIS A 231 3.17 -25.15 21.49
CA HIS A 231 2.52 -24.39 22.58
C HIS A 231 2.10 -25.21 23.81
N ILE A 232 2.51 -26.46 23.88
CA ILE A 232 2.27 -27.29 25.08
C ILE A 232 3.54 -27.37 25.92
#